data_ca4922f0cfb21e504aac984a0f3bea67
#
_entry.id   ca4922f0cfb21e504aac984a0f3bea67
#
_cell.length_a   1.000
_cell.length_b   1.000
_cell.length_c   1.000
_cell.angle_alpha   90.00
_cell.angle_beta   90.00
_cell.angle_gamma   90.00
#
_symmetry.space_group_name_H-M   'P 1'
#
loop_
_entity.id
_entity.type
_entity.pdbx_description
1 polymer ?
#
loop_
_entity_poly.entity_id
_entity_poly.type
_entity_poly.pdbx_seq_one_letter_code
_entity_poly.pdbx_strand_id
1 'polypeptide(L)'
;MTPEALRAACLDFNGAAEENPFSRHPEVTTFKVGGKIFALTTLDDKPLTVSLKCDPELALRLRAAHPDAIVGGYHLNKRHWNTVTLDGSVPDRLVREMIEDSYDLIVAKLPRADRVKLDWPGERERERERESDA
;
A
#
# COMPACT_ATOMS: atom_id res chain seq x y z
N MET A 1 3.17 -5.74 -12.58
CA MET A 1 1.99 -6.21 -11.81
C MET A 1 0.73 -5.83 -12.57
N THR A 2 -0.18 -6.76 -12.74
CA THR A 2 -1.48 -6.52 -13.38
C THR A 2 -2.49 -5.91 -12.41
N PRO A 3 -3.59 -5.29 -12.90
CA PRO A 3 -4.67 -4.84 -12.01
C PRO A 3 -5.22 -5.96 -11.13
N GLU A 4 -5.39 -7.16 -11.67
CA GLU A 4 -5.88 -8.32 -10.93
C GLU A 4 -4.91 -8.75 -9.84
N ALA A 5 -3.61 -8.73 -10.11
CA ALA A 5 -2.57 -9.07 -9.13
C ALA A 5 -2.49 -8.02 -8.01
N LEU A 6 -2.61 -6.74 -8.35
CA LEU A 6 -2.64 -5.65 -7.35
C LEU A 6 -3.85 -5.81 -6.43
N ARG A 7 -5.02 -6.03 -7.00
CA ARG A 7 -6.25 -6.23 -6.24
C ARG A 7 -6.13 -7.42 -5.29
N ALA A 8 -5.64 -8.55 -5.80
CA ALA A 8 -5.45 -9.76 -5.00
C ALA A 8 -4.44 -9.54 -3.87
N ALA A 9 -3.34 -8.85 -4.14
CA ALA A 9 -2.32 -8.55 -3.13
C ALA A 9 -2.88 -7.69 -1.99
N CYS A 10 -3.69 -6.67 -2.30
CA CYS A 10 -4.31 -5.83 -1.29
C CYS A 10 -5.37 -6.58 -0.48
N LEU A 11 -6.20 -7.40 -1.13
CA LEU A 11 -7.28 -8.15 -0.46
C LEU A 11 -6.81 -9.36 0.34
N ASP A 12 -5.56 -9.77 0.17
CA ASP A 12 -4.98 -10.90 0.90
C ASP A 12 -4.74 -10.59 2.39
N PHE A 13 -4.70 -9.33 2.76
CA PHE A 13 -4.52 -8.94 4.17
C PHE A 13 -5.81 -9.07 4.97
N ASN A 14 -5.68 -9.47 6.23
CA ASN A 14 -6.81 -9.62 7.15
C ASN A 14 -7.59 -8.32 7.29
N GLY A 15 -8.90 -8.40 7.14
CA GLY A 15 -9.80 -7.27 7.28
C GLY A 15 -9.75 -6.25 6.14
N ALA A 16 -8.99 -6.52 5.07
CA ALA A 16 -8.93 -5.65 3.91
C ALA A 16 -10.25 -5.66 3.14
N ALA A 17 -10.73 -4.49 2.76
CA ALA A 17 -11.96 -4.32 1.99
C ALA A 17 -11.74 -3.35 0.84
N GLU A 18 -12.35 -3.66 -0.30
CA GLU A 18 -12.32 -2.82 -1.48
C GLU A 18 -13.55 -1.93 -1.52
N GLU A 19 -13.35 -0.63 -1.78
CA GLU A 19 -14.43 0.34 -1.89
C GLU A 19 -14.14 1.36 -2.99
N ASN A 20 -15.22 1.91 -3.57
CA ASN A 20 -15.17 3.06 -4.47
C ASN A 20 -15.93 4.22 -3.82
N PRO A 21 -15.33 4.89 -2.81
CA PRO A 21 -16.08 5.79 -1.91
C PRO A 21 -16.33 7.18 -2.47
N PHE A 22 -15.67 7.55 -3.58
CA PHE A 22 -15.75 8.90 -4.12
C PHE A 22 -16.79 8.97 -5.24
N SER A 23 -17.98 9.48 -4.93
CA SER A 23 -19.11 9.53 -5.89
C SER A 23 -18.80 10.34 -7.15
N ARG A 24 -17.92 11.36 -7.05
CA ARG A 24 -17.48 12.16 -8.20
C ARG A 24 -16.35 11.53 -9.00
N HIS A 25 -15.69 10.52 -8.44
CA HIS A 25 -14.57 9.80 -9.03
C HIS A 25 -14.77 8.30 -8.83
N PRO A 26 -15.80 7.70 -9.46
CA PRO A 26 -16.13 6.29 -9.25
C PRO A 26 -15.05 5.34 -9.77
N GLU A 27 -14.15 5.83 -10.63
CA GLU A 27 -13.00 5.08 -11.14
C GLU A 27 -11.91 4.81 -10.08
N VAL A 28 -11.92 5.59 -8.99
CA VAL A 28 -10.93 5.43 -7.91
C VAL A 28 -11.34 4.29 -6.99
N THR A 29 -10.48 3.29 -6.89
CA THR A 29 -10.64 2.15 -5.98
C THR A 29 -9.74 2.34 -4.77
N THR A 30 -10.30 2.14 -3.58
CA THR A 30 -9.55 2.16 -2.33
C THR A 30 -9.57 0.78 -1.68
N PHE A 31 -8.48 0.46 -0.97
CA PHE A 31 -8.41 -0.69 -0.10
C PHE A 31 -8.24 -0.19 1.32
N LYS A 32 -9.12 -0.63 2.20
CA LYS A 32 -9.20 -0.16 3.58
C LYS A 32 -9.03 -1.29 4.57
N VAL A 33 -8.55 -0.93 5.76
CA VAL A 33 -8.57 -1.79 6.95
C VAL A 33 -8.98 -0.93 8.14
N GLY A 34 -9.91 -1.41 8.94
CA GLY A 34 -10.45 -0.63 10.07
C GLY A 34 -11.05 0.71 9.67
N GLY A 35 -11.61 0.80 8.46
CA GLY A 35 -12.19 2.03 7.93
C GLY A 35 -11.17 3.05 7.40
N LYS A 36 -9.87 2.72 7.39
CA LYS A 36 -8.79 3.59 6.93
C LYS A 36 -8.19 3.09 5.63
N ILE A 37 -7.91 4.01 4.70
CA ILE A 37 -7.31 3.68 3.40
C ILE A 37 -5.83 3.33 3.56
N PHE A 38 -5.39 2.18 3.01
CA PHE A 38 -3.97 1.84 2.89
C PHE A 38 -3.50 1.74 1.44
N ALA A 39 -4.39 1.70 0.46
CA ALA A 39 -4.03 1.74 -0.96
C ALA A 39 -5.11 2.44 -1.77
N LEU A 40 -4.68 3.24 -2.76
CA LEU A 40 -5.55 3.89 -3.73
C LEU A 40 -5.04 3.58 -5.14
N THR A 41 -5.94 3.27 -6.05
CA THR A 41 -5.60 3.01 -7.43
C THR A 41 -6.79 3.32 -8.35
N THR A 42 -6.50 3.47 -9.64
CA THR A 42 -7.52 3.41 -10.70
C THR A 42 -7.15 2.21 -11.56
N LEU A 43 -7.86 1.10 -11.38
CA LEU A 43 -7.50 -0.21 -11.95
C LEU A 43 -7.47 -0.24 -13.49
N ASP A 44 -8.19 0.68 -14.14
CA ASP A 44 -8.24 0.77 -15.59
C ASP A 44 -7.18 1.70 -16.20
N ASP A 45 -6.43 2.42 -15.38
CA ASP A 45 -5.39 3.34 -15.85
C ASP A 45 -4.21 2.59 -16.48
N LYS A 46 -3.61 3.23 -17.49
CA LYS A 46 -2.40 2.76 -18.16
C LYS A 46 -1.43 3.92 -18.31
N PRO A 47 -0.26 3.86 -17.69
CA PRO A 47 0.21 2.76 -16.81
C PRO A 47 -0.58 2.70 -15.51
N LEU A 48 -0.69 1.49 -14.96
CA LEU A 48 -1.29 1.27 -13.65
C LEU A 48 -0.42 1.89 -12.57
N THR A 49 -1.04 2.59 -11.62
CA THR A 49 -0.35 3.15 -10.45
C THR A 49 -1.06 2.74 -9.18
N VAL A 50 -0.33 2.74 -8.07
CA VAL A 50 -0.89 2.58 -6.74
C VAL A 50 -0.28 3.60 -5.79
N SER A 51 -1.10 4.24 -4.97
CA SER A 51 -0.65 5.14 -3.92
C SER A 51 -0.70 4.42 -2.58
N LEU A 52 0.41 4.43 -1.86
CA LEU A 52 0.63 3.67 -0.63
C LEU A 52 1.22 4.58 0.45
N LYS A 53 0.79 4.37 1.67
CA LYS A 53 1.35 5.08 2.82
C LYS A 53 2.75 4.55 3.13
N CYS A 54 3.64 5.43 3.53
CA CYS A 54 5.04 5.09 3.77
C CYS A 54 5.62 5.93 4.91
N ASP A 55 6.55 5.36 5.65
CA ASP A 55 7.39 6.11 6.56
C ASP A 55 8.11 7.22 5.80
N PRO A 56 8.15 8.48 6.31
CA PRO A 56 8.70 9.62 5.56
C PRO A 56 10.14 9.44 5.08
N GLU A 57 11.02 8.88 5.90
CA GLU A 57 12.42 8.67 5.51
C GLU A 57 12.54 7.59 4.43
N LEU A 58 11.81 6.49 4.59
CA LEU A 58 11.77 5.43 3.59
C LEU A 58 11.15 5.94 2.28
N ALA A 59 10.11 6.77 2.36
CA ALA A 59 9.50 7.38 1.18
C ALA A 59 10.50 8.13 0.33
N LEU A 60 11.35 8.94 0.96
CA LEU A 60 12.40 9.69 0.26
C LEU A 60 13.46 8.77 -0.36
N ARG A 61 13.87 7.71 0.36
CA ARG A 61 14.84 6.74 -0.17
C ARG A 61 14.29 5.98 -1.38
N LEU A 62 13.03 5.58 -1.34
CA LEU A 62 12.39 4.89 -2.46
C LEU A 62 12.27 5.77 -3.69
N ARG A 63 11.92 7.05 -3.51
CA ARG A 63 11.89 8.03 -4.62
C ARG A 63 13.28 8.25 -5.21
N ALA A 64 14.31 8.32 -4.38
CA ALA A 64 15.68 8.48 -4.84
C ALA A 64 16.18 7.25 -5.60
N ALA A 65 15.81 6.04 -5.15
CA ALA A 65 16.20 4.79 -5.78
C ALA A 65 15.46 4.51 -7.10
N HIS A 66 14.20 4.99 -7.20
CA HIS A 66 13.32 4.74 -8.36
C HIS A 66 12.65 6.04 -8.84
N PRO A 67 13.43 7.05 -9.27
CA PRO A 67 12.90 8.40 -9.51
C PRO A 67 11.86 8.48 -10.63
N ASP A 68 11.91 7.55 -11.60
CA ASP A 68 10.96 7.53 -12.71
C ASP A 68 9.67 6.76 -12.39
N ALA A 69 9.69 5.93 -11.35
CA ALA A 69 8.57 5.06 -11.03
C ALA A 69 7.91 5.37 -9.68
N ILE A 70 8.62 5.99 -8.75
CA ILE A 70 8.11 6.29 -7.41
C ILE A 70 8.23 7.79 -7.17
N VAL A 71 7.08 8.44 -6.97
CA VAL A 71 6.99 9.89 -6.73
C VAL A 71 6.14 10.16 -5.49
N GLY A 72 6.15 11.39 -5.01
CA GLY A 72 5.26 11.80 -3.91
C GLY A 72 3.80 11.57 -4.28
N GLY A 73 2.98 11.19 -3.30
CA GLY A 73 1.59 10.78 -3.55
C GLY A 73 0.77 11.82 -4.30
N TYR A 74 0.22 11.42 -5.44
CA TYR A 74 -0.59 12.28 -6.30
C TYR A 74 -1.88 12.68 -5.59
N HIS A 75 -2.10 13.98 -5.42
CA HIS A 75 -3.22 14.55 -4.64
C HIS A 75 -3.26 14.12 -3.16
N LEU A 76 -2.14 13.66 -2.63
CA LEU A 76 -2.02 13.19 -1.24
C LEU A 76 -0.89 13.91 -0.53
N ASN A 77 -0.79 13.72 0.78
CA ASN A 77 0.35 14.23 1.57
C ASN A 77 1.64 13.52 1.13
N LYS A 78 2.52 14.24 0.44
CA LYS A 78 3.74 13.68 -0.16
C LYS A 78 4.79 13.26 0.86
N ARG A 79 4.67 13.68 2.10
CA ARG A 79 5.54 13.23 3.18
C ARG A 79 5.23 11.78 3.59
N HIS A 80 3.95 11.38 3.56
CA HIS A 80 3.46 10.11 4.06
C HIS A 80 2.98 9.15 2.98
N TRP A 81 2.90 9.59 1.72
CA TRP A 81 2.38 8.80 0.63
C TRP A 81 3.30 8.82 -0.58
N ASN A 82 3.49 7.66 -1.19
CA ASN A 82 4.14 7.51 -2.48
C ASN A 82 3.15 6.99 -3.51
N THR A 83 3.29 7.43 -4.76
CA THR A 83 2.60 6.84 -5.91
C THR A 83 3.63 6.06 -6.73
N VAL A 84 3.34 4.79 -6.96
CA VAL A 84 4.21 3.84 -7.65
C VAL A 84 3.62 3.47 -8.99
N THR A 85 4.41 3.60 -10.06
CA THR A 85 4.02 3.14 -11.39
C THR A 85 4.36 1.66 -11.53
N LEU A 86 3.36 0.85 -11.87
CA LEU A 86 3.47 -0.61 -11.93
C LEU A 86 3.70 -1.09 -13.38
N ASP A 87 4.78 -0.61 -13.99
CA ASP A 87 5.17 -0.93 -15.38
C ASP A 87 6.29 -1.98 -15.48
N GLY A 88 6.65 -2.60 -14.36
CA GLY A 88 7.73 -3.58 -14.29
C GLY A 88 9.09 -3.01 -13.94
N SER A 89 9.25 -1.68 -13.88
CA SER A 89 10.51 -1.04 -13.51
C SER A 89 10.85 -1.21 -12.03
N VAL A 90 9.83 -1.36 -11.18
CA VAL A 90 9.99 -1.70 -9.75
C VAL A 90 9.69 -3.19 -9.59
N PRO A 91 10.59 -3.98 -8.98
CA PRO A 91 10.34 -5.41 -8.79
C PRO A 91 9.06 -5.69 -8.01
N ASP A 92 8.30 -6.70 -8.41
CA ASP A 92 7.05 -7.10 -7.75
C ASP A 92 7.23 -7.37 -6.26
N ARG A 93 8.35 -7.96 -5.87
CA ARG A 93 8.67 -8.19 -4.45
C ARG A 93 8.69 -6.89 -3.67
N LEU A 94 9.31 -5.84 -4.21
CA LEU A 94 9.37 -4.53 -3.55
C LEU A 94 7.98 -3.89 -3.50
N VAL A 95 7.20 -3.99 -4.57
CA VAL A 95 5.82 -3.50 -4.58
C VAL A 95 5.00 -4.18 -3.48
N ARG A 96 5.11 -5.50 -3.34
CA ARG A 96 4.40 -6.26 -2.29
C ARG A 96 4.83 -5.85 -0.89
N GLU A 97 6.12 -5.60 -0.67
CA GLU A 97 6.63 -5.07 0.61
C GLU A 97 6.07 -3.68 0.90
N MET A 98 5.98 -2.81 -0.10
CA MET A 98 5.40 -1.47 0.07
C MET A 98 3.91 -1.52 0.42
N ILE A 99 3.16 -2.46 -0.18
CA ILE A 99 1.74 -2.68 0.16
C ILE A 99 1.61 -3.15 1.62
N GLU A 100 2.42 -4.11 2.02
CA GLU A 100 2.45 -4.62 3.39
C GLU A 100 2.82 -3.54 4.39
N ASP A 101 3.85 -2.73 4.10
CA ASP A 101 4.25 -1.61 4.95
C ASP A 101 3.12 -0.60 5.13
N SER A 102 2.40 -0.28 4.05
CA SER A 102 1.26 0.62 4.12
C SER A 102 0.15 0.05 5.02
N TYR A 103 -0.20 -1.21 4.82
CA TYR A 103 -1.17 -1.91 5.66
C TYR A 103 -0.74 -1.89 7.13
N ASP A 104 0.50 -2.26 7.42
CA ASP A 104 1.02 -2.31 8.79
C ASP A 104 1.03 -0.93 9.46
N LEU A 105 1.38 0.15 8.74
CA LEU A 105 1.33 1.52 9.26
C LEU A 105 -0.08 1.93 9.68
N ILE A 106 -1.08 1.55 8.89
CA ILE A 106 -2.48 1.84 9.23
C ILE A 106 -2.93 1.03 10.44
N VAL A 107 -2.66 -0.28 10.44
CA VAL A 107 -3.09 -1.18 11.54
C VAL A 107 -2.43 -0.80 12.86
N ALA A 108 -1.16 -0.42 12.84
CA ALA A 108 -0.43 -0.01 14.06
C ALA A 108 -1.10 1.14 14.81
N LYS A 109 -1.86 1.98 14.11
CA LYS A 109 -2.58 3.13 14.69
C LYS A 109 -4.03 2.84 15.07
N LEU A 110 -4.54 1.65 14.76
CA LEU A 110 -5.88 1.26 15.15
C LEU A 110 -5.94 0.98 16.67
N PRO A 111 -7.14 1.10 17.30
CA PRO A 111 -7.31 0.68 18.68
C PRO A 111 -6.88 -0.78 18.87
N ARG A 112 -6.36 -1.10 20.04
CA ARG A 112 -5.86 -2.46 20.35
C ARG A 112 -6.88 -3.56 20.08
N ALA A 113 -8.15 -3.33 20.41
CA ALA A 113 -9.21 -4.29 20.18
C ALA A 113 -9.35 -4.65 18.69
N ASP A 114 -9.20 -3.66 17.81
CA ASP A 114 -9.26 -3.87 16.36
C ASP A 114 -8.03 -4.63 15.85
N ARG A 115 -6.84 -4.31 16.37
CA ARG A 115 -5.60 -5.02 16.01
C ARG A 115 -5.68 -6.50 16.39
N VAL A 116 -6.23 -6.81 17.55
CA VAL A 116 -6.40 -8.19 18.02
C VAL A 116 -7.35 -8.97 17.10
N LYS A 117 -8.45 -8.34 16.67
CA LYS A 117 -9.40 -8.96 15.73
C LYS A 117 -8.78 -9.29 14.38
N LEU A 118 -7.78 -8.52 13.96
CA LEU A 118 -7.10 -8.72 12.69
C LEU A 118 -6.02 -9.79 12.76
N ASP A 119 -5.72 -10.32 13.95
CA ASP A 119 -4.61 -11.25 14.16
C ASP A 119 -3.29 -10.69 13.58
N TRP A 120 -3.06 -9.39 13.80
CA TRP A 120 -1.89 -8.69 13.26
C TRP A 120 -0.62 -9.09 14.03
N PRO A 121 0.43 -9.56 13.33
CA PRO A 121 1.64 -10.05 14.01
C PRO A 121 2.50 -8.95 14.65
N GLY A 122 2.32 -7.68 14.24
CA GLY A 122 3.15 -6.58 14.68
C GLY A 122 4.38 -6.39 13.79
N GLU A 123 5.04 -5.22 13.92
CA GLU A 123 6.17 -4.84 13.07
C GLU A 123 7.37 -5.78 13.23
N ARG A 124 7.68 -6.18 14.46
CA ARG A 124 8.81 -7.07 14.75
C ARG A 124 8.68 -8.44 14.09
N GLU A 125 7.46 -8.98 14.07
CA GLU A 125 7.18 -10.26 13.42
C GLU A 125 7.32 -10.14 11.91
N ARG A 126 6.87 -9.02 11.31
CA ARG A 126 7.06 -8.73 9.89
C ARG A 126 8.54 -8.68 9.51
N GLU A 127 9.36 -8.03 10.31
CA GLU A 127 10.81 -8.00 10.10
C GLU A 127 11.43 -9.39 10.12
N ARG A 128 11.05 -10.25 11.09
CA ARG A 128 11.52 -11.63 11.16
C ARG A 128 11.11 -12.45 9.95
N GLU A 129 9.87 -12.32 9.50
CA GLU A 129 9.38 -13.01 8.31
C GLU A 129 10.20 -12.63 7.07
N ARG A 130 10.52 -11.35 6.90
CA ARG A 130 11.34 -10.85 5.79
C ARG A 130 12.78 -11.34 5.87
N GLU A 131 13.38 -11.36 7.05
CA GLU A 131 14.73 -11.89 7.27
C GLU A 131 14.79 -13.38 6.94
N SER A 132 13.76 -14.14 7.28
CA SER A 132 13.67 -15.58 6.98
C SER A 132 13.56 -15.83 5.48
N ASP A 133 12.90 -14.94 4.73
CA ASP A 133 12.70 -15.06 3.29
C ASP A 133 13.92 -14.57 2.49
N ALA A 134 14.82 -13.89 3.13
CA ALA A 134 16.06 -13.43 2.50
C ALA A 134 17.11 -14.55 2.49
#